data_9e75f3dba5e3b39eb08ee6afee8bdbd0
#
_entry.id   9e75f3dba5e3b39eb08ee6afee8bdbd0
#
_cell.length_a   1.000
_cell.length_b   1.000
_cell.length_c   1.000
_cell.angle_alpha   90.00
_cell.angle_beta   90.00
_cell.angle_gamma   90.00
#
_symmetry.space_group_name_H-M   'P 1'
#
loop_
_entity.id
_entity.type
_entity.pdbx_description
1 polymer ?
#
loop_
_entity_poly.entity_id
_entity_poly.type
_entity_poly.pdbx_seq_one_letter_code
_entity_poly.pdbx_strand_id
1 'polypeptide(L)'
;MLQRTLQRLTFKPHAKESPRCEVGYTLPGGYCENPGTQRTIDGLLCEQHARLVGLEERIACWEAILLHIELWLKVARRRDREDIVRLLHLERAEAAAALARAHEDLEKAESEGYERQEREIYGFMSRGMS
;
A
#
# COMPACT_ATOMS: atom_id res chain seq x y z
N MET A 1 0.42 -33.61 8.10
CA MET A 1 1.60 -33.74 8.96
C MET A 1 2.89 -33.86 8.16
N LEU A 2 2.90 -34.79 7.23
CA LEU A 2 4.08 -34.97 6.36
C LEU A 2 4.33 -33.74 5.50
N GLN A 3 3.29 -33.08 5.08
CA GLN A 3 3.41 -31.88 4.27
C GLN A 3 4.16 -30.77 4.97
N ARG A 4 3.92 -30.59 6.25
CA ARG A 4 4.59 -29.56 7.02
C ARG A 4 6.09 -29.84 7.11
N THR A 5 6.44 -31.09 7.27
CA THR A 5 7.82 -31.51 7.31
C THR A 5 8.51 -31.25 5.99
N LEU A 6 7.85 -31.59 4.89
CA LEU A 6 8.39 -31.35 3.57
C LEU A 6 8.57 -29.87 3.27
N GLN A 7 7.59 -29.07 3.65
CA GLN A 7 7.68 -27.64 3.46
C GLN A 7 8.85 -27.04 4.21
N ARG A 8 9.05 -27.47 5.43
CA ARG A 8 10.18 -27.00 6.21
C ARG A 8 11.51 -27.39 5.59
N LEU A 9 11.60 -28.59 5.10
CA LEU A 9 12.81 -29.05 4.44
C LEU A 9 13.08 -28.27 3.16
N THR A 10 12.03 -27.98 2.41
CA THR A 10 12.13 -27.22 1.18
C THR A 10 12.65 -25.81 1.42
N PHE A 11 12.22 -25.19 2.52
CA PHE A 11 12.62 -23.82 2.81
C PHE A 11 13.99 -23.71 3.45
N LYS A 12 14.51 -24.78 4.02
CA LYS A 12 15.80 -24.72 4.69
C LYS A 12 16.95 -24.24 3.83
N PRO A 13 17.08 -24.65 2.57
CA PRO A 13 18.17 -24.17 1.74
C PRO A 13 18.15 -22.67 1.53
N HIS A 14 16.97 -22.08 1.63
CA HIS A 14 16.80 -20.65 1.44
C HIS A 14 16.82 -19.87 2.74
N ALA A 15 16.91 -20.57 3.87
CA ALA A 15 16.87 -19.93 5.17
C ALA A 15 18.09 -19.05 5.45
N LYS A 16 19.18 -19.28 4.76
CA LYS A 16 20.40 -18.48 4.92
C LYS A 16 20.34 -17.15 4.21
N GLU A 17 19.46 -17.03 3.24
CA GLU A 17 19.27 -15.79 2.52
C GLU A 17 17.98 -15.14 3.00
N SER A 18 18.06 -13.87 3.32
CA SER A 18 16.87 -13.12 3.67
C SER A 18 15.94 -13.07 2.46
N PRO A 19 14.64 -13.35 2.62
CA PRO A 19 13.72 -13.23 1.49
C PRO A 19 13.70 -11.80 1.01
N ARG A 20 13.67 -11.65 -0.31
CA ARG A 20 13.62 -10.33 -0.93
C ARG A 20 12.19 -9.84 -0.97
N CYS A 21 12.06 -8.53 -1.07
CA CYS A 21 10.79 -7.89 -1.33
C CYS A 21 10.21 -8.42 -2.64
N GLU A 22 8.97 -8.87 -2.62
CA GLU A 22 8.31 -9.48 -3.77
C GLU A 22 7.74 -8.49 -4.78
N VAL A 23 7.89 -7.19 -4.55
CA VAL A 23 7.45 -6.19 -5.49
C VAL A 23 8.41 -6.14 -6.68
N GLY A 24 8.26 -7.04 -7.60
CA GLY A 24 9.25 -7.24 -8.64
C GLY A 24 9.15 -6.35 -9.86
N TYR A 25 7.96 -5.98 -10.28
CA TYR A 25 7.76 -5.47 -11.63
C TYR A 25 7.47 -3.97 -11.72
N THR A 26 7.32 -3.31 -10.60
CA THR A 26 6.84 -1.94 -10.57
C THR A 26 7.94 -0.89 -10.55
N LEU A 27 9.17 -1.31 -10.34
CA LEU A 27 10.29 -0.37 -10.25
C LEU A 27 11.06 -0.30 -11.57
N PRO A 28 11.44 0.90 -11.99
CA PRO A 28 12.36 1.05 -13.10
C PRO A 28 13.69 0.39 -12.74
N GLY A 29 14.13 -0.54 -13.51
CA GLY A 29 15.38 -1.24 -13.24
C GLY A 29 15.22 -2.60 -12.58
N GLY A 30 14.00 -3.04 -12.33
CA GLY A 30 13.73 -4.42 -11.93
C GLY A 30 13.33 -4.63 -10.49
N TYR A 31 13.81 -5.69 -9.91
CA TYR A 31 13.37 -6.14 -8.60
C TYR A 31 13.93 -5.30 -7.46
N CYS A 32 13.12 -5.16 -6.42
CA CYS A 32 13.57 -4.54 -5.18
C CYS A 32 14.52 -5.50 -4.47
N GLU A 33 15.69 -5.01 -4.10
CA GLU A 33 16.69 -5.82 -3.41
C GLU A 33 16.58 -5.75 -1.88
N ASN A 34 15.70 -4.91 -1.37
CA ASN A 34 15.49 -4.82 0.07
C ASN A 34 14.91 -6.10 0.63
N PRO A 35 15.23 -6.46 1.87
CA PRO A 35 14.63 -7.65 2.47
C PRO A 35 13.13 -7.50 2.64
N GLY A 36 12.38 -8.55 2.35
CA GLY A 36 10.95 -8.61 2.61
C GLY A 36 10.71 -8.93 4.06
N THR A 37 10.17 -7.98 4.80
CA THR A 37 9.95 -8.11 6.23
C THR A 37 8.48 -8.02 6.62
N GLN A 38 7.63 -7.51 5.74
CA GLN A 38 6.23 -7.27 6.02
C GLN A 38 5.36 -8.14 5.12
N ARG A 39 4.53 -8.97 5.74
CA ARG A 39 3.59 -9.81 4.99
C ARG A 39 2.35 -8.99 4.66
N THR A 40 2.04 -8.90 3.38
CA THR A 40 0.90 -8.15 2.88
C THR A 40 0.07 -9.03 1.95
N ILE A 41 -1.06 -8.50 1.50
CA ILE A 41 -1.90 -9.19 0.52
C ILE A 41 -1.16 -9.41 -0.81
N ASP A 42 -0.20 -8.57 -1.10
CA ASP A 42 0.61 -8.67 -2.32
C ASP A 42 1.89 -9.47 -2.12
N GLY A 43 2.04 -10.11 -0.97
CA GLY A 43 3.19 -10.94 -0.66
C GLY A 43 4.06 -10.36 0.44
N LEU A 44 5.27 -10.84 0.51
CA LEU A 44 6.25 -10.40 1.50
C LEU A 44 7.02 -9.21 0.94
N LEU A 45 6.80 -8.04 1.49
CA LEU A 45 7.37 -6.80 0.99
C LEU A 45 8.34 -6.18 1.99
N CYS A 46 9.22 -5.34 1.51
CA CYS A 46 10.04 -4.52 2.39
C CYS A 46 9.15 -3.48 3.08
N GLU A 47 9.68 -2.87 4.13
CA GLU A 47 8.92 -1.90 4.92
C GLU A 47 8.34 -0.78 4.06
N GLN A 48 9.12 -0.27 3.12
CA GLN A 48 8.70 0.83 2.25
C GLN A 48 7.56 0.43 1.31
N HIS A 49 7.68 -0.70 0.63
CA HIS A 49 6.65 -1.15 -0.29
C HIS A 49 5.38 -1.61 0.44
N ALA A 50 5.54 -2.21 1.62
CA ALA A 50 4.39 -2.54 2.47
C ALA A 50 3.62 -1.29 2.87
N ARG A 51 4.33 -0.19 3.17
CA ARG A 51 3.71 1.09 3.50
C ARG A 51 2.91 1.63 2.31
N LEU A 52 3.47 1.56 1.11
CA LEU A 52 2.79 2.01 -0.11
C LEU A 52 1.52 1.20 -0.38
N VAL A 53 1.61 -0.12 -0.26
CA VAL A 53 0.46 -1.01 -0.42
C VAL A 53 -0.62 -0.69 0.60
N GLY A 54 -0.25 -0.47 1.85
CA GLY A 54 -1.20 -0.12 2.91
C GLY A 54 -1.92 1.20 2.63
N LEU A 55 -1.22 2.18 2.08
CA LEU A 55 -1.81 3.46 1.72
C LEU A 55 -2.76 3.31 0.52
N GLU A 56 -2.38 2.51 -0.47
CA GLU A 56 -3.24 2.23 -1.62
C GLU A 56 -4.52 1.51 -1.18
N GLU A 57 -4.41 0.56 -0.26
CA GLU A 57 -5.58 -0.12 0.30
C GLU A 57 -6.50 0.84 1.05
N ARG A 58 -5.92 1.77 1.79
CA ARG A 58 -6.70 2.80 2.49
C ARG A 58 -7.45 3.67 1.52
N ILE A 59 -6.82 4.09 0.43
CA ILE A 59 -7.46 4.88 -0.61
C ILE A 59 -8.63 4.11 -1.21
N ALA A 60 -8.43 2.86 -1.59
CA ALA A 60 -9.48 2.01 -2.15
C ALA A 60 -10.65 1.86 -1.18
N CYS A 61 -10.36 1.72 0.10
CA CYS A 61 -11.36 1.60 1.15
C CYS A 61 -12.23 2.85 1.25
N TRP A 62 -11.61 4.04 1.27
CA TRP A 62 -12.35 5.29 1.34
C TRP A 62 -13.15 5.57 0.07
N GLU A 63 -12.61 5.20 -1.10
CA GLU A 63 -13.35 5.30 -2.34
C GLU A 63 -14.61 4.43 -2.32
N ALA A 64 -14.50 3.20 -1.81
CA ALA A 64 -15.65 2.32 -1.67
C ALA A 64 -16.68 2.87 -0.70
N ILE A 65 -16.24 3.46 0.41
CA ILE A 65 -17.13 4.10 1.38
C ILE A 65 -17.89 5.25 0.74
N LEU A 66 -17.19 6.11 -0.01
CA LEU A 66 -17.82 7.22 -0.72
C LEU A 66 -18.87 6.74 -1.72
N LEU A 67 -18.57 5.66 -2.44
CA LEU A 67 -19.52 5.08 -3.38
C LEU A 67 -20.77 4.60 -2.66
N HIS A 68 -20.63 3.93 -1.52
CA HIS A 68 -21.77 3.51 -0.71
C HIS A 68 -22.59 4.68 -0.21
N ILE A 69 -21.92 5.73 0.25
CA ILE A 69 -22.62 6.93 0.73
C ILE A 69 -23.46 7.54 -0.40
N GLU A 70 -22.92 7.61 -1.61
CA GLU A 70 -23.67 8.12 -2.77
C GLU A 70 -24.91 7.29 -3.06
N LEU A 71 -24.80 5.98 -2.99
CA LEU A 71 -25.94 5.09 -3.19
C LEU A 71 -27.01 5.27 -2.10
N TRP A 72 -26.59 5.39 -0.85
CA TRP A 72 -27.50 5.60 0.27
C TRP A 72 -28.17 6.97 0.20
N LEU A 73 -27.47 7.99 -0.29
CA LEU A 73 -28.06 9.30 -0.53
C LEU A 73 -29.21 9.23 -1.53
N LYS A 74 -29.02 8.48 -2.61
CA LYS A 74 -30.09 8.28 -3.59
C LYS A 74 -31.32 7.64 -2.96
N VAL A 75 -31.11 6.61 -2.15
CA VAL A 75 -32.22 5.91 -1.47
C VAL A 75 -32.90 6.84 -0.48
N ALA A 76 -32.14 7.57 0.33
CA ALA A 76 -32.71 8.47 1.33
C ALA A 76 -33.53 9.59 0.69
N ARG A 77 -33.07 10.15 -0.41
CA ARG A 77 -33.81 11.18 -1.16
C ARG A 77 -35.11 10.65 -1.73
N ARG A 78 -35.11 9.41 -2.25
CA ARG A 78 -36.33 8.80 -2.76
C ARG A 78 -37.38 8.56 -1.66
N ARG A 79 -36.92 8.37 -0.43
CA ARG A 79 -37.80 8.12 0.72
C ARG A 79 -38.08 9.36 1.53
N ASP A 80 -37.66 10.53 1.05
CA ASP A 80 -37.85 11.82 1.72
C ASP A 80 -37.32 11.82 3.17
N ARG A 81 -36.21 11.14 3.41
CA ARG A 81 -35.57 11.08 4.72
C ARG A 81 -34.51 12.15 4.85
N GLU A 82 -34.97 13.38 5.10
CA GLU A 82 -34.08 14.54 5.22
C GLU A 82 -33.05 14.40 6.35
N ASP A 83 -33.46 13.78 7.44
CA ASP A 83 -32.57 13.52 8.57
C ASP A 83 -31.38 12.63 8.17
N ILE A 84 -31.64 11.60 7.40
CA ILE A 84 -30.62 10.69 6.92
C ILE A 84 -29.74 11.37 5.86
N VAL A 85 -30.36 12.15 4.97
CA VAL A 85 -29.62 12.90 3.95
C VAL A 85 -28.56 13.81 4.60
N ARG A 86 -28.94 14.52 5.66
CA ARG A 86 -28.00 15.39 6.36
C ARG A 86 -26.85 14.62 6.99
N LEU A 87 -27.15 13.50 7.64
CA LEU A 87 -26.13 12.65 8.23
C LEU A 87 -25.17 12.12 7.16
N LEU A 88 -25.69 11.66 6.04
CA LEU A 88 -24.87 11.13 4.96
C LEU A 88 -23.98 12.20 4.33
N HIS A 89 -24.45 13.45 4.25
CA HIS A 89 -23.60 14.54 3.77
C HIS A 89 -22.43 14.81 4.71
N LEU A 90 -22.66 14.73 6.02
CA LEU A 90 -21.58 14.89 6.99
C LEU A 90 -20.57 13.74 6.86
N GLU A 91 -21.05 12.51 6.77
CA GLU A 91 -20.18 11.36 6.59
C GLU A 91 -19.40 11.44 5.28
N ARG A 92 -20.04 11.92 4.23
CA ARG A 92 -19.36 12.10 2.94
C ARG A 92 -18.22 13.09 3.05
N ALA A 93 -18.44 14.20 3.75
CA ALA A 93 -17.39 15.20 3.93
C ALA A 93 -16.20 14.63 4.71
N GLU A 94 -16.47 13.86 5.75
CA GLU A 94 -15.42 13.21 6.53
C GLU A 94 -14.66 12.18 5.71
N ALA A 95 -15.38 11.37 4.93
CA ALA A 95 -14.76 10.36 4.08
C ALA A 95 -13.90 11.00 2.98
N ALA A 96 -14.40 12.08 2.37
CA ALA A 96 -13.66 12.82 1.35
C ALA A 96 -12.37 13.42 1.92
N ALA A 97 -12.43 13.96 3.14
CA ALA A 97 -11.26 14.51 3.81
C ALA A 97 -10.24 13.39 4.13
N ALA A 98 -10.73 12.25 4.58
CA ALA A 98 -9.86 11.10 4.85
C ALA A 98 -9.21 10.58 3.57
N LEU A 99 -9.94 10.55 2.47
CA LEU A 99 -9.40 10.15 1.18
C LEU A 99 -8.31 11.12 0.72
N ALA A 100 -8.54 12.41 0.86
CA ALA A 100 -7.55 13.43 0.50
C ALA A 100 -6.26 13.24 1.31
N ARG A 101 -6.38 13.00 2.62
CA ARG A 101 -5.22 12.74 3.47
C ARG A 101 -4.47 11.48 3.05
N ALA A 102 -5.21 10.44 2.69
CA ALA A 102 -4.58 9.20 2.23
C ALA A 102 -3.79 9.41 0.94
N HIS A 103 -4.31 10.21 0.01
CA HIS A 103 -3.59 10.56 -1.21
C HIS A 103 -2.33 11.37 -0.92
N GLU A 104 -2.43 12.34 -0.01
CA GLU A 104 -1.26 13.13 0.40
C GLU A 104 -0.19 12.25 1.02
N ASP A 105 -0.60 11.32 1.89
CA ASP A 105 0.33 10.40 2.53
C ASP A 105 1.00 9.49 1.51
N LEU A 106 0.26 9.06 0.49
CA LEU A 106 0.81 8.21 -0.56
C LEU A 106 1.84 8.99 -1.40
N GLU A 107 1.50 10.20 -1.81
CA GLU A 107 2.43 11.05 -2.56
C GLU A 107 3.71 11.30 -1.78
N LYS A 108 3.58 11.57 -0.50
CA LYS A 108 4.72 11.80 0.37
C LYS A 108 5.59 10.54 0.48
N ALA A 109 4.97 9.39 0.66
CA ALA A 109 5.69 8.13 0.75
C ALA A 109 6.42 7.79 -0.54
N GLU A 110 5.79 8.05 -1.69
CA GLU A 110 6.41 7.85 -2.99
C GLU A 110 7.60 8.78 -3.19
N SER A 111 7.46 10.05 -2.83
CA SER A 111 8.53 11.03 -2.94
C SER A 111 9.73 10.64 -2.07
N GLU A 112 9.48 10.22 -0.85
CA GLU A 112 10.53 9.75 0.04
C GLU A 112 11.28 8.55 -0.53
N GLY A 113 10.56 7.66 -1.18
CA GLY A 113 11.15 6.51 -1.84
C GLY A 113 12.05 6.89 -2.99
N TYR A 114 11.63 7.83 -3.82
CA TYR A 114 12.45 8.34 -4.93
C TYR A 114 13.70 9.03 -4.44
N GLU A 115 13.59 9.87 -3.44
CA GLU A 115 14.75 10.57 -2.88
C GLU A 115 15.76 9.59 -2.32
N ARG A 116 15.30 8.54 -1.66
CA ARG A 116 16.21 7.53 -1.14
C ARG A 116 16.93 6.81 -2.27
N GLN A 117 16.20 6.45 -3.32
CA GLN A 117 16.75 5.76 -4.46
C GLN A 117 17.79 6.62 -5.18
N GLU A 118 17.51 7.89 -5.37
CA GLU A 118 18.45 8.82 -5.96
C GLU A 118 19.73 8.92 -5.15
N ARG A 119 19.60 9.04 -3.84
CA ARG A 119 20.77 9.11 -2.97
C ARG A 119 21.65 7.87 -3.06
N GLU A 120 21.01 6.71 -3.14
CA GLU A 120 21.73 5.44 -3.28
C GLU A 120 22.49 5.38 -4.61
N ILE A 121 21.84 5.80 -5.69
CA ILE A 121 22.46 5.83 -7.02
C ILE A 121 23.62 6.80 -7.05
N TYR A 122 23.44 8.01 -6.57
CA TYR A 122 24.51 9.01 -6.54
C TYR A 122 25.67 8.58 -5.65
N GLY A 123 25.34 7.99 -4.51
CA GLY A 123 26.36 7.46 -3.62
C GLY A 123 27.19 6.36 -4.28
N PHE A 124 26.55 5.49 -5.02
CA PHE A 124 27.21 4.42 -5.76
C PHE A 124 28.11 5.00 -6.86
N MET A 125 27.60 5.94 -7.64
CA MET A 125 28.35 6.58 -8.70
C MET A 125 29.57 7.33 -8.17
N SER A 126 29.39 8.03 -7.07
CA SER A 126 30.48 8.75 -6.41
C SER A 126 31.60 7.82 -5.99
N ARG A 127 31.25 6.67 -5.42
CA ARG A 127 32.23 5.68 -5.00
C ARG A 127 32.92 5.02 -6.19
N GLY A 128 32.19 4.84 -7.27
CA GLY A 128 32.75 4.23 -8.48
C GLY A 128 33.73 5.15 -9.21
N MET A 129 33.62 6.43 -9.00
CA MET A 129 34.51 7.42 -9.66
C MET A 129 35.78 7.72 -8.88
N SER A 130 35.85 7.28 -7.66
CA SER A 130 37.08 7.46 -6.86
C SER A 130 38.00 6.27 -7.02
#